data_77795b4a7e0c194130875e045bfa9414
#
_entry.id   77795b4a7e0c194130875e045bfa9414
#
_cell.length_a   1.000
_cell.length_b   1.000
_cell.length_c   1.000
_cell.angle_alpha   90.00
_cell.angle_beta   90.00
_cell.angle_gamma   90.00
#
_symmetry.space_group_name_H-M   'P 1'
#
loop_
_entity.id
_entity.type
_entity.pdbx_description
1 polymer ?
#
loop_
_entity_poly.entity_id
_entity_poly.type
_entity_poly.pdbx_seq_one_letter_code
_entity_poly.pdbx_strand_id
1 'polypeptide(L)'
;MNLLKSTGTFSFYTIISRLLGYLRDILIAIFLGTGLLADVFFVAFRIPNTFRRLFSEGTFNAAFVPSYSSEIVKGKKESNNFANQIFNLLFLGLWFLTIVIQIFMPAFVSIIAPGFVDDIDKMEIAISLTRITFPFLFFICLASFFSAILNSHNKFAAASAAPIILNILLILVLLFSKLLGDKLVYYLSYAVSLAGFLQLLFLYKFVTKYCSLKFNFQIKINNKVKFFFQKLLPSIFSSGVTQINILIGTIIASFQVSAVSYLYYADRIYQINIAIAGIEINVVILPQLSKHIQKKKKKKILLIQNK
;
A
#
# COMPACT_ATOMS: atom_id res chain seq x y z
N MET A 1 16.57 -1.43 -24.00
CA MET A 1 15.24 -1.91 -23.53
C MET A 1 14.21 -0.84 -23.90
N ASN A 2 13.18 -1.17 -24.69
CA ASN A 2 12.21 -0.18 -25.17
C ASN A 2 11.42 0.40 -23.98
N LEU A 3 11.69 1.65 -23.63
CA LEU A 3 11.02 2.38 -22.55
C LEU A 3 9.49 2.33 -22.73
N LEU A 4 9.02 2.45 -23.96
CA LEU A 4 7.60 2.34 -24.35
C LEU A 4 6.98 0.98 -23.97
N LYS A 5 7.71 -0.14 -24.18
CA LYS A 5 7.21 -1.47 -23.81
C LYS A 5 7.13 -1.65 -22.30
N SER A 6 8.07 -1.10 -21.55
CA SER A 6 8.09 -1.14 -20.08
C SER A 6 6.97 -0.31 -19.47
N THR A 7 6.76 0.91 -20.00
CA THR A 7 5.66 1.79 -19.56
C THR A 7 4.29 1.22 -19.91
N GLY A 8 4.14 0.63 -21.11
CA GLY A 8 2.90 -0.02 -21.52
C GLY A 8 2.52 -1.19 -20.61
N THR A 9 3.49 -2.03 -20.26
CA THR A 9 3.26 -3.16 -19.35
C THR A 9 2.89 -2.70 -17.93
N PHE A 10 3.55 -1.65 -17.43
CA PHE A 10 3.23 -1.03 -16.14
C PHE A 10 1.78 -0.51 -16.14
N SER A 11 1.40 0.26 -17.15
CA SER A 11 0.05 0.83 -17.26
C SER A 11 -1.02 -0.26 -17.36
N PHE A 12 -0.77 -1.32 -18.12
CA PHE A 12 -1.67 -2.46 -18.28
C PHE A 12 -2.00 -3.14 -16.94
N TYR A 13 -0.98 -3.55 -16.16
CA TYR A 13 -1.21 -4.16 -14.85
C TYR A 13 -1.83 -3.19 -13.84
N THR A 14 -1.50 -1.91 -13.91
CA THR A 14 -2.11 -0.89 -13.05
C THR A 14 -3.59 -0.73 -13.35
N ILE A 15 -4.00 -0.71 -14.61
CA ILE A 15 -5.42 -0.63 -15.02
C ILE A 15 -6.17 -1.87 -14.54
N ILE A 16 -5.64 -3.07 -14.79
CA ILE A 16 -6.26 -4.33 -14.30
C ILE A 16 -6.43 -4.30 -12.78
N SER A 17 -5.38 -3.90 -12.05
CA SER A 17 -5.45 -3.81 -10.59
C SER A 17 -6.53 -2.83 -10.10
N ARG A 18 -6.70 -1.69 -10.79
CA ARG A 18 -7.74 -0.70 -10.46
C ARG A 18 -9.14 -1.22 -10.77
N LEU A 19 -9.34 -1.86 -11.91
CA LEU A 19 -10.63 -2.46 -12.29
C LEU A 19 -11.04 -3.56 -11.30
N LEU A 20 -10.12 -4.46 -10.95
CA LEU A 20 -10.37 -5.49 -9.94
C LEU A 20 -10.61 -4.89 -8.55
N GLY A 21 -9.89 -3.82 -8.19
CA GLY A 21 -10.12 -3.10 -6.95
C GLY A 21 -11.51 -2.48 -6.88
N TYR A 22 -11.99 -1.91 -7.98
CA TYR A 22 -13.34 -1.36 -8.08
C TYR A 22 -14.42 -2.46 -8.00
N LEU A 23 -14.23 -3.56 -8.74
CA LEU A 23 -15.12 -4.72 -8.66
C LEU A 23 -15.21 -5.28 -7.25
N ARG A 24 -14.07 -5.43 -6.57
CA ARG A 24 -14.01 -5.85 -5.17
C ARG A 24 -14.83 -4.91 -4.27
N ASP A 25 -14.66 -3.59 -4.42
CA ASP A 25 -15.34 -2.61 -3.56
C ASP A 25 -16.87 -2.63 -3.79
N ILE A 26 -17.34 -2.86 -5.02
CA ILE A 26 -18.75 -3.10 -5.34
C ILE A 26 -19.24 -4.37 -4.65
N LEU A 27 -18.52 -5.48 -4.76
CA LEU A 27 -18.89 -6.74 -4.14
C LEU A 27 -18.92 -6.64 -2.61
N ILE A 28 -17.99 -5.91 -2.00
CA ILE A 28 -18.01 -5.61 -0.56
C ILE A 28 -19.31 -4.87 -0.20
N ALA A 29 -19.68 -3.84 -0.98
CA ALA A 29 -20.92 -3.10 -0.73
C ALA A 29 -22.18 -3.96 -0.88
N ILE A 30 -22.20 -4.89 -1.84
CA ILE A 30 -23.34 -5.80 -2.06
C ILE A 30 -23.47 -6.86 -0.97
N PHE A 31 -22.36 -7.49 -0.58
CA PHE A 31 -22.38 -8.66 0.30
C PHE A 31 -22.18 -8.34 1.78
N LEU A 32 -21.41 -7.29 2.10
CA LEU A 32 -21.19 -6.86 3.47
C LEU A 32 -22.11 -5.70 3.86
N GLY A 33 -22.48 -4.86 2.90
CA GLY A 33 -23.36 -3.70 3.11
C GLY A 33 -22.79 -2.69 4.08
N THR A 34 -23.68 -2.14 4.92
CA THR A 34 -23.36 -1.21 6.02
C THR A 34 -23.86 -1.80 7.34
N GLY A 35 -23.21 -1.49 8.43
CA GLY A 35 -23.60 -2.01 9.75
C GLY A 35 -22.39 -2.41 10.58
N LEU A 36 -22.66 -3.09 11.71
CA LEU A 36 -21.64 -3.45 12.69
C LEU A 36 -20.47 -4.23 12.06
N LEU A 37 -20.74 -5.30 11.33
CA LEU A 37 -19.69 -6.15 10.74
C LEU A 37 -18.88 -5.41 9.66
N ALA A 38 -19.52 -4.55 8.87
CA ALA A 38 -18.85 -3.72 7.89
C ALA A 38 -17.92 -2.67 8.57
N ASP A 39 -18.42 -1.97 9.58
CA ASP A 39 -17.64 -0.98 10.34
C ASP A 39 -16.39 -1.61 10.94
N VAL A 40 -16.56 -2.76 11.59
CA VAL A 40 -15.47 -3.46 12.26
C VAL A 40 -14.43 -3.96 11.25
N PHE A 41 -14.86 -4.52 10.13
CA PHE A 41 -13.96 -4.95 9.06
C PHE A 41 -13.20 -3.76 8.47
N PHE A 42 -13.86 -2.61 8.22
CA PHE A 42 -13.18 -1.45 7.68
C PHE A 42 -12.19 -0.82 8.67
N VAL A 43 -12.49 -0.81 9.96
CA VAL A 43 -11.53 -0.40 11.00
C VAL A 43 -10.33 -1.34 10.99
N ALA A 44 -10.54 -2.67 11.01
CA ALA A 44 -9.48 -3.66 10.99
C ALA A 44 -8.59 -3.58 9.73
N PHE A 45 -9.18 -3.25 8.58
CA PHE A 45 -8.46 -3.11 7.32
C PHE A 45 -7.83 -1.72 7.13
N ARG A 46 -8.27 -0.70 7.90
CA ARG A 46 -7.82 0.68 7.73
C ARG A 46 -6.32 0.84 7.89
N ILE A 47 -5.77 0.37 9.01
CA ILE A 47 -4.34 0.52 9.31
C ILE A 47 -3.45 -0.20 8.29
N PRO A 48 -3.63 -1.51 8.03
CA PRO A 48 -2.86 -2.20 7.01
C PRO A 48 -2.90 -1.51 5.64
N ASN A 49 -4.08 -1.02 5.23
CA ASN A 49 -4.25 -0.34 3.96
C ASN A 49 -3.59 1.05 3.94
N THR A 50 -3.59 1.78 5.06
CA THR A 50 -2.89 3.07 5.21
C THR A 50 -1.39 2.90 5.02
N PHE A 51 -0.78 1.91 5.68
CA PHE A 51 0.64 1.62 5.51
C PHE A 51 0.96 1.13 4.09
N ARG A 52 0.10 0.31 3.49
CA ARG A 52 0.23 -0.06 2.08
C ARG A 52 0.31 1.18 1.18
N ARG A 53 -0.54 2.17 1.38
CA ARG A 53 -0.51 3.42 0.61
C ARG A 53 0.77 4.21 0.87
N LEU A 54 1.15 4.42 2.13
CA LEU A 54 2.38 5.13 2.48
C LEU A 54 3.63 4.52 1.84
N PHE A 55 3.77 3.21 1.91
CA PHE A 55 4.95 2.52 1.39
C PHE A 55 4.89 2.26 -0.11
N SER A 56 3.72 1.87 -0.65
CA SER A 56 3.57 1.44 -2.04
C SER A 56 3.35 2.61 -3.01
N GLU A 57 2.70 3.70 -2.60
CA GLU A 57 2.30 4.80 -3.49
C GLU A 57 3.40 5.85 -3.70
N GLY A 58 4.66 5.52 -3.46
CA GLY A 58 5.79 6.33 -3.90
C GLY A 58 6.71 6.86 -2.80
N THR A 59 6.28 6.96 -1.55
CA THR A 59 7.07 7.50 -0.45
C THR A 59 8.38 6.73 -0.24
N PHE A 60 8.27 5.41 -0.13
CA PHE A 60 9.43 4.54 0.03
C PHE A 60 10.30 4.54 -1.24
N ASN A 61 9.66 4.45 -2.42
CA ASN A 61 10.36 4.49 -3.71
C ASN A 61 11.14 5.80 -3.90
N ALA A 62 10.59 6.95 -3.50
CA ALA A 62 11.23 8.25 -3.64
C ALA A 62 12.55 8.35 -2.85
N ALA A 63 12.64 7.70 -1.70
CA ALA A 63 13.86 7.65 -0.90
C ALA A 63 14.81 6.51 -1.31
N PHE A 64 14.25 5.30 -1.55
CA PHE A 64 15.04 4.10 -1.79
C PHE A 64 15.64 4.04 -3.19
N VAL A 65 14.84 4.29 -4.24
CA VAL A 65 15.28 4.12 -5.64
C VAL A 65 16.52 4.97 -5.97
N PRO A 66 16.60 6.27 -5.64
CA PRO A 66 17.82 7.05 -5.90
C PRO A 66 19.03 6.56 -5.10
N SER A 67 18.81 6.19 -3.82
CA SER A 67 19.88 5.72 -2.93
C SER A 67 20.44 4.37 -3.41
N TYR A 68 19.56 3.43 -3.76
CA TYR A 68 19.95 2.11 -4.25
C TYR A 68 20.58 2.17 -5.66
N SER A 69 20.04 3.00 -6.55
CA SER A 69 20.60 3.21 -7.90
C SER A 69 22.02 3.75 -7.87
N SER A 70 22.33 4.62 -6.92
CA SER A 70 23.71 5.09 -6.73
C SER A 70 24.68 3.97 -6.31
N GLU A 71 24.20 2.98 -5.57
CA GLU A 71 25.00 1.81 -5.20
C GLU A 71 25.10 0.78 -6.34
N ILE A 72 24.09 0.67 -7.20
CA ILE A 72 24.18 -0.17 -8.42
C ILE A 72 25.32 0.29 -9.32
N VAL A 73 25.53 1.61 -9.49
CA VAL A 73 26.63 2.18 -10.30
C VAL A 73 28.00 1.80 -9.73
N LYS A 74 28.13 1.67 -8.40
CA LYS A 74 29.39 1.26 -7.74
C LYS A 74 29.68 -0.24 -7.87
N GLY A 75 28.69 -1.04 -8.20
CA GLY A 75 28.80 -2.47 -8.41
C GLY A 75 27.82 -3.32 -7.63
N LYS A 76 27.71 -4.60 -8.05
CA LYS A 76 26.75 -5.57 -7.51
C LYS A 76 26.98 -5.87 -6.01
N LYS A 77 28.23 -5.83 -5.54
CA LYS A 77 28.57 -6.08 -4.13
C LYS A 77 28.05 -4.95 -3.26
N GLU A 78 28.25 -3.69 -3.67
CA GLU A 78 27.84 -2.50 -2.93
C GLU A 78 26.31 -2.39 -2.88
N SER A 79 25.62 -2.60 -4.01
CA SER A 79 24.16 -2.59 -4.06
C SER A 79 23.53 -3.70 -3.20
N ASN A 80 24.07 -4.93 -3.23
CA ASN A 80 23.61 -6.00 -2.35
C ASN A 80 23.84 -5.70 -0.88
N ASN A 81 24.99 -5.15 -0.52
CA ASN A 81 25.28 -4.77 0.87
C ASN A 81 24.30 -3.72 1.39
N PHE A 82 24.03 -2.69 0.60
CA PHE A 82 23.06 -1.66 0.95
C PHE A 82 21.64 -2.23 1.07
N ALA A 83 21.20 -3.03 0.09
CA ALA A 83 19.89 -3.66 0.12
C ALA A 83 19.73 -4.58 1.34
N ASN A 84 20.74 -5.38 1.69
CA ASN A 84 20.71 -6.26 2.85
C ASN A 84 20.61 -5.48 4.18
N GLN A 85 21.33 -4.36 4.30
CA GLN A 85 21.23 -3.51 5.50
C GLN A 85 19.82 -2.93 5.67
N ILE A 86 19.23 -2.40 4.59
CA ILE A 86 17.85 -1.87 4.62
C ILE A 86 16.85 -3.00 4.88
N PHE A 87 17.01 -4.17 4.24
CA PHE A 87 16.14 -5.33 4.43
C PHE A 87 16.14 -5.77 5.90
N ASN A 88 17.31 -5.94 6.51
CA ASN A 88 17.42 -6.39 7.91
C ASN A 88 16.80 -5.38 8.88
N LEU A 89 17.02 -4.08 8.66
CA LEU A 89 16.40 -3.03 9.47
C LEU A 89 14.89 -3.02 9.34
N LEU A 90 14.36 -3.10 8.12
CA LEU A 90 12.91 -3.15 7.89
C LEU A 90 12.32 -4.43 8.47
N PHE A 91 12.94 -5.58 8.23
CA PHE A 91 12.45 -6.87 8.73
C PHE A 91 12.35 -6.87 10.26
N LEU A 92 13.43 -6.53 10.95
CA LEU A 92 13.46 -6.54 12.41
C LEU A 92 12.54 -5.46 13.02
N GLY A 93 12.55 -4.25 12.45
CA GLY A 93 11.70 -3.16 12.91
C GLY A 93 10.21 -3.45 12.73
N LEU A 94 9.81 -3.98 11.57
CA LEU A 94 8.42 -4.35 11.30
C LEU A 94 7.99 -5.58 12.11
N TRP A 95 8.86 -6.55 12.29
CA TRP A 95 8.62 -7.74 13.11
C TRP A 95 8.38 -7.36 14.57
N PHE A 96 9.27 -6.54 15.13
CA PHE A 96 9.13 -6.00 16.49
C PHE A 96 7.84 -5.18 16.63
N LEU A 97 7.56 -4.25 15.69
CA LEU A 97 6.33 -3.46 15.68
C LEU A 97 5.09 -4.35 15.65
N THR A 98 5.09 -5.38 14.81
CA THR A 98 3.96 -6.32 14.70
C THR A 98 3.72 -7.05 16.02
N ILE A 99 4.76 -7.54 16.69
CA ILE A 99 4.63 -8.20 17.99
C ILE A 99 4.09 -7.24 19.05
N VAL A 100 4.66 -6.05 19.15
CA VAL A 100 4.22 -5.05 20.14
C VAL A 100 2.75 -4.71 19.96
N ILE A 101 2.33 -4.41 18.73
CA ILE A 101 0.92 -4.09 18.46
C ILE A 101 0.00 -5.29 18.69
N GLN A 102 0.43 -6.52 18.37
CA GLN A 102 -0.36 -7.73 18.65
C GLN A 102 -0.61 -7.93 20.15
N ILE A 103 0.38 -7.61 21.00
CA ILE A 103 0.23 -7.68 22.46
C ILE A 103 -0.73 -6.60 22.95
N PHE A 104 -0.58 -5.36 22.48
CA PHE A 104 -1.37 -4.21 22.88
C PHE A 104 -2.59 -3.94 21.97
N MET A 105 -3.08 -4.98 21.26
CA MET A 105 -4.16 -4.82 20.28
C MET A 105 -5.43 -4.15 20.82
N PRO A 106 -5.92 -4.46 22.05
CA PRO A 106 -7.08 -3.78 22.60
C PRO A 106 -6.88 -2.26 22.71
N ALA A 107 -5.76 -1.82 23.27
CA ALA A 107 -5.44 -0.39 23.37
C ALA A 107 -5.28 0.25 21.98
N PHE A 108 -4.71 -0.47 21.03
CA PHE A 108 -4.53 0.01 19.66
C PHE A 108 -5.87 0.23 18.96
N VAL A 109 -6.82 -0.70 19.08
CA VAL A 109 -8.17 -0.56 18.50
C VAL A 109 -8.95 0.56 19.20
N SER A 110 -8.83 0.73 20.54
CA SER A 110 -9.46 1.83 21.27
C SER A 110 -9.00 3.21 20.79
N ILE A 111 -7.75 3.34 20.34
CA ILE A 111 -7.23 4.61 19.80
C ILE A 111 -7.82 4.89 18.40
N ILE A 112 -8.01 3.85 17.57
CA ILE A 112 -8.45 4.01 16.17
C ILE A 112 -9.96 4.10 16.05
N ALA A 113 -10.68 3.42 16.91
CA ALA A 113 -12.13 3.38 16.95
C ALA A 113 -12.65 3.54 18.39
N PRO A 114 -12.44 4.71 19.04
CA PRO A 114 -12.85 4.92 20.41
C PRO A 114 -14.35 4.79 20.61
N GLY A 115 -15.17 5.09 19.62
CA GLY A 115 -16.61 4.91 19.68
C GLY A 115 -17.08 3.44 19.72
N PHE A 116 -16.17 2.46 19.60
CA PHE A 116 -16.51 1.05 19.77
C PHE A 116 -16.36 0.56 21.21
N VAL A 117 -15.74 1.37 22.08
CA VAL A 117 -15.44 0.98 23.48
C VAL A 117 -16.70 0.74 24.31
N ASP A 118 -17.78 1.47 24.01
CA ASP A 118 -19.05 1.35 24.72
C ASP A 118 -19.88 0.11 24.29
N ASP A 119 -19.50 -0.55 23.20
CA ASP A 119 -20.13 -1.75 22.67
C ASP A 119 -19.13 -2.92 22.75
N ILE A 120 -19.29 -3.76 23.79
CA ILE A 120 -18.35 -4.85 24.10
C ILE A 120 -18.24 -5.83 22.94
N ASP A 121 -19.36 -6.25 22.33
CA ASP A 121 -19.38 -7.22 21.24
C ASP A 121 -18.67 -6.66 19.98
N LYS A 122 -18.96 -5.40 19.66
CA LYS A 122 -18.34 -4.70 18.54
C LYS A 122 -16.84 -4.55 18.73
N MET A 123 -16.41 -4.21 19.94
CA MET A 123 -15.01 -4.05 20.31
C MET A 123 -14.25 -5.38 20.23
N GLU A 124 -14.82 -6.48 20.74
CA GLU A 124 -14.21 -7.81 20.71
C GLU A 124 -13.99 -8.31 19.28
N ILE A 125 -15.01 -8.15 18.42
CA ILE A 125 -14.90 -8.49 17.00
C ILE A 125 -13.83 -7.60 16.33
N ALA A 126 -13.80 -6.30 16.62
CA ALA A 126 -12.80 -5.36 16.07
C ALA A 126 -11.37 -5.79 16.43
N ILE A 127 -11.12 -6.15 17.68
CA ILE A 127 -9.82 -6.64 18.16
C ILE A 127 -9.45 -7.93 17.41
N SER A 128 -10.37 -8.89 17.32
CA SER A 128 -10.14 -10.17 16.63
C SER A 128 -9.80 -9.98 15.16
N LEU A 129 -10.59 -9.19 14.42
CA LEU A 129 -10.35 -8.95 13.00
C LEU A 129 -9.06 -8.15 12.77
N THR A 130 -8.76 -7.18 13.64
CA THR A 130 -7.53 -6.40 13.54
C THR A 130 -6.30 -7.26 13.79
N ARG A 131 -6.35 -8.19 14.77
CA ARG A 131 -5.28 -9.18 14.97
C ARG A 131 -5.02 -10.02 13.74
N ILE A 132 -6.06 -10.44 13.03
CA ILE A 132 -5.95 -11.24 11.81
C ILE A 132 -5.37 -10.42 10.66
N THR A 133 -5.80 -9.16 10.48
CA THR A 133 -5.36 -8.33 9.36
C THR A 133 -4.01 -7.67 9.57
N PHE A 134 -3.59 -7.43 10.81
CA PHE A 134 -2.38 -6.66 11.11
C PHE A 134 -1.08 -7.24 10.53
N PRO A 135 -0.86 -8.57 10.47
CA PRO A 135 0.32 -9.16 9.81
C PRO A 135 0.49 -8.76 8.34
N PHE A 136 -0.60 -8.37 7.66
CA PHE A 136 -0.51 -7.82 6.31
C PHE A 136 0.45 -6.63 6.22
N LEU A 137 0.51 -5.78 7.27
CA LEU A 137 1.41 -4.64 7.32
C LEU A 137 2.88 -5.07 7.16
N PHE A 138 3.30 -6.08 7.89
CA PHE A 138 4.65 -6.63 7.79
C PHE A 138 4.95 -7.11 6.36
N PHE A 139 4.06 -7.90 5.78
CA PHE A 139 4.26 -8.46 4.45
C PHE A 139 4.27 -7.38 3.37
N ILE A 140 3.34 -6.41 3.42
CA ILE A 140 3.21 -5.40 2.36
C ILE A 140 4.35 -4.38 2.39
N CYS A 141 4.90 -4.04 3.56
CA CYS A 141 6.06 -3.17 3.65
C CYS A 141 7.31 -3.83 3.06
N LEU A 142 7.53 -5.12 3.32
CA LEU A 142 8.61 -5.88 2.70
C LEU A 142 8.38 -6.06 1.18
N ALA A 143 7.15 -6.31 0.77
CA ALA A 143 6.78 -6.37 -0.65
C ALA A 143 7.07 -5.04 -1.37
N SER A 144 6.81 -3.91 -0.72
CA SER A 144 7.12 -2.58 -1.25
C SER A 144 8.63 -2.35 -1.39
N PHE A 145 9.42 -2.83 -0.44
CA PHE A 145 10.88 -2.83 -0.56
C PHE A 145 11.35 -3.66 -1.76
N PHE A 146 10.79 -4.86 -1.99
CA PHE A 146 11.11 -5.66 -3.16
C PHE A 146 10.69 -4.98 -4.47
N SER A 147 9.53 -4.35 -4.48
CA SER A 147 9.08 -3.53 -5.61
C SER A 147 10.06 -2.40 -5.93
N ALA A 148 10.61 -1.74 -4.91
CA ALA A 148 11.58 -0.66 -5.08
C ALA A 148 12.90 -1.16 -5.69
N ILE A 149 13.38 -2.34 -5.29
CA ILE A 149 14.55 -2.98 -5.93
C ILE A 149 14.26 -3.24 -7.41
N LEU A 150 13.11 -3.86 -7.74
CA LEU A 150 12.72 -4.16 -9.12
C LEU A 150 12.59 -2.88 -9.96
N ASN A 151 12.00 -1.82 -9.41
CA ASN A 151 11.86 -0.51 -10.05
C ASN A 151 13.23 0.11 -10.35
N SER A 152 14.20 -0.03 -9.44
CA SER A 152 15.58 0.44 -9.66
C SER A 152 16.29 -0.30 -10.80
N HIS A 153 15.86 -1.52 -11.09
CA HIS A 153 16.33 -2.32 -12.25
C HIS A 153 15.43 -2.18 -13.48
N ASN A 154 14.51 -1.20 -13.52
CA ASN A 154 13.54 -0.96 -14.60
C ASN A 154 12.61 -2.17 -14.87
N LYS A 155 12.26 -2.93 -13.82
CA LYS A 155 11.36 -4.10 -13.87
C LYS A 155 10.03 -3.80 -13.18
N PHE A 156 9.24 -2.94 -13.80
CA PHE A 156 8.00 -2.41 -13.21
C PHE A 156 6.82 -3.40 -13.25
N ALA A 157 6.82 -4.37 -14.16
CA ALA A 157 5.69 -5.27 -14.39
C ALA A 157 5.30 -6.08 -13.14
N ALA A 158 6.26 -6.68 -12.44
CA ALA A 158 5.96 -7.46 -11.24
C ALA A 158 5.47 -6.57 -10.08
N ALA A 159 6.06 -5.38 -9.92
CA ALA A 159 5.66 -4.44 -8.91
C ALA A 159 4.21 -3.96 -9.10
N SER A 160 3.80 -3.67 -10.34
CA SER A 160 2.42 -3.24 -10.66
C SER A 160 1.41 -4.38 -10.66
N ALA A 161 1.84 -5.64 -10.87
CA ALA A 161 0.97 -6.80 -10.84
C ALA A 161 0.67 -7.29 -9.40
N ALA A 162 1.56 -7.07 -8.44
CA ALA A 162 1.41 -7.58 -7.07
C ALA A 162 0.07 -7.20 -6.39
N PRO A 163 -0.48 -5.98 -6.49
CA PRO A 163 -1.75 -5.63 -5.87
C PRO A 163 -2.97 -6.40 -6.42
N ILE A 164 -2.86 -7.01 -7.61
CA ILE A 164 -3.91 -7.84 -8.20
C ILE A 164 -4.23 -9.03 -7.29
N ILE A 165 -3.23 -9.59 -6.61
CA ILE A 165 -3.39 -10.75 -5.72
C ILE A 165 -4.37 -10.44 -4.58
N LEU A 166 -4.27 -9.27 -3.95
CA LEU A 166 -5.21 -8.86 -2.90
C LEU A 166 -6.64 -8.77 -3.43
N ASN A 167 -6.81 -8.15 -4.58
CA ASN A 167 -8.15 -7.97 -5.16
C ASN A 167 -8.78 -9.32 -5.53
N ILE A 168 -8.02 -10.22 -6.14
CA ILE A 168 -8.51 -11.56 -6.51
C ILE A 168 -8.92 -12.34 -5.27
N LEU A 169 -8.10 -12.39 -4.22
CA LEU A 169 -8.41 -13.14 -3.00
C LEU A 169 -9.66 -12.63 -2.31
N LEU A 170 -9.81 -11.31 -2.20
CA LEU A 170 -11.01 -10.72 -1.60
C LEU A 170 -12.26 -10.98 -2.45
N ILE A 171 -12.16 -10.88 -3.79
CA ILE A 171 -13.26 -11.22 -4.70
C ILE A 171 -13.65 -12.68 -4.54
N LEU A 172 -12.69 -13.60 -4.49
CA LEU A 172 -12.96 -15.02 -4.30
C LEU A 172 -13.75 -15.28 -3.01
N VAL A 173 -13.34 -14.71 -1.87
CA VAL A 173 -14.06 -14.84 -0.60
C VAL A 173 -15.49 -14.27 -0.72
N LEU A 174 -15.66 -13.11 -1.36
CA LEU A 174 -16.97 -12.47 -1.53
C LEU A 174 -17.92 -13.30 -2.40
N LEU A 175 -17.42 -14.00 -3.41
CA LEU A 175 -18.25 -14.90 -4.23
C LEU A 175 -18.82 -16.08 -3.44
N PHE A 176 -18.16 -16.50 -2.36
CA PHE A 176 -18.64 -17.54 -1.43
C PHE A 176 -19.42 -16.96 -0.23
N SER A 177 -19.75 -15.68 -0.23
CA SER A 177 -20.42 -14.98 0.90
C SER A 177 -21.69 -15.67 1.40
N LYS A 178 -22.52 -16.20 0.50
CA LYS A 178 -23.76 -16.91 0.86
C LYS A 178 -23.53 -18.16 1.72
N LEU A 179 -22.37 -18.83 1.56
CA LEU A 179 -21.98 -20.00 2.35
C LEU A 179 -21.36 -19.62 3.69
N LEU A 180 -20.80 -18.42 3.79
CA LEU A 180 -20.00 -17.98 4.93
C LEU A 180 -20.83 -17.25 6.00
N GLY A 181 -21.96 -16.65 5.61
CA GLY A 181 -22.82 -15.88 6.54
C GLY A 181 -22.04 -14.86 7.36
N ASP A 182 -22.29 -14.82 8.68
CA ASP A 182 -21.62 -13.88 9.61
C ASP A 182 -20.10 -14.07 9.71
N LYS A 183 -19.59 -15.24 9.32
CA LYS A 183 -18.16 -15.54 9.29
C LYS A 183 -17.45 -14.86 8.10
N LEU A 184 -18.17 -14.24 7.17
CA LEU A 184 -17.61 -13.58 6.00
C LEU A 184 -16.49 -12.61 6.36
N VAL A 185 -16.68 -11.78 7.39
CA VAL A 185 -15.69 -10.77 7.82
C VAL A 185 -14.37 -11.39 8.31
N TYR A 186 -14.41 -12.55 8.94
CA TYR A 186 -13.24 -13.30 9.35
C TYR A 186 -12.48 -13.85 8.14
N TYR A 187 -13.19 -14.44 7.17
CA TYR A 187 -12.55 -14.94 5.94
C TYR A 187 -11.97 -13.81 5.09
N LEU A 188 -12.63 -12.64 5.03
CA LEU A 188 -12.06 -11.45 4.39
C LEU A 188 -10.78 -11.00 5.10
N SER A 189 -10.76 -11.02 6.43
CA SER A 189 -9.59 -10.63 7.23
C SER A 189 -8.42 -11.61 7.02
N TYR A 190 -8.67 -12.91 6.98
CA TYR A 190 -7.66 -13.92 6.63
C TYR A 190 -7.15 -13.75 5.20
N ALA A 191 -8.05 -13.45 4.25
CA ALA A 191 -7.67 -13.20 2.85
C ALA A 191 -6.76 -11.98 2.71
N VAL A 192 -6.97 -10.93 3.52
CA VAL A 192 -6.07 -9.77 3.55
C VAL A 192 -4.65 -10.20 3.95
N SER A 193 -4.48 -10.89 5.06
CA SER A 193 -3.15 -11.32 5.53
C SER A 193 -2.49 -12.31 4.57
N LEU A 194 -3.26 -13.27 4.06
CA LEU A 194 -2.78 -14.22 3.05
C LEU A 194 -2.33 -13.50 1.77
N ALA A 195 -3.09 -12.49 1.34
CA ALA A 195 -2.72 -11.67 0.17
C ALA A 195 -1.39 -10.97 0.35
N GLY A 196 -1.13 -10.40 1.54
CA GLY A 196 0.16 -9.78 1.84
C GLY A 196 1.32 -10.78 1.73
N PHE A 197 1.15 -11.95 2.31
CA PHE A 197 2.13 -13.03 2.25
C PHE A 197 2.39 -13.48 0.80
N LEU A 198 1.35 -13.72 0.03
CA LEU A 198 1.48 -14.13 -1.37
C LEU A 198 2.10 -13.04 -2.26
N GLN A 199 1.78 -11.76 -2.02
CA GLN A 199 2.42 -10.63 -2.70
C GLN A 199 3.93 -10.59 -2.41
N LEU A 200 4.31 -10.80 -1.15
CA LEU A 200 5.71 -10.88 -0.74
C LEU A 200 6.44 -12.02 -1.45
N LEU A 201 5.88 -13.23 -1.44
CA LEU A 201 6.46 -14.39 -2.13
C LEU A 201 6.56 -14.17 -3.65
N PHE A 202 5.51 -13.62 -4.25
CA PHE A 202 5.51 -13.29 -5.68
C PHE A 202 6.67 -12.35 -6.02
N LEU A 203 6.82 -11.25 -5.31
CA LEU A 203 7.89 -10.28 -5.57
C LEU A 203 9.28 -10.83 -5.23
N TYR A 204 9.40 -11.63 -4.18
CA TYR A 204 10.65 -12.28 -3.81
C TYR A 204 11.21 -13.12 -4.96
N LYS A 205 10.37 -13.92 -5.64
CA LYS A 205 10.75 -14.72 -6.81
C LYS A 205 11.41 -13.90 -7.93
N PHE A 206 10.97 -12.65 -8.12
CA PHE A 206 11.56 -11.77 -9.12
C PHE A 206 12.81 -11.04 -8.63
N VAL A 207 12.84 -10.64 -7.36
CA VAL A 207 13.96 -9.88 -6.77
C VAL A 207 15.23 -10.72 -6.69
N THR A 208 15.15 -12.02 -6.41
CA THR A 208 16.30 -12.93 -6.31
C THR A 208 17.17 -12.94 -7.57
N LYS A 209 16.62 -12.57 -8.74
CA LYS A 209 17.36 -12.45 -9.99
C LYS A 209 18.31 -11.24 -10.02
N TYR A 210 18.05 -10.21 -9.21
CA TYR A 210 18.76 -8.93 -9.24
C TYR A 210 19.56 -8.66 -7.97
N CYS A 211 19.08 -9.13 -6.84
CA CYS A 211 19.67 -8.91 -5.54
C CYS A 211 19.70 -10.22 -4.73
N SER A 212 20.84 -10.56 -4.15
CA SER A 212 20.96 -11.66 -3.21
C SER A 212 20.72 -11.15 -1.79
N LEU A 213 19.50 -11.36 -1.31
CA LEU A 213 19.11 -10.99 0.04
C LEU A 213 19.61 -12.04 1.04
N LYS A 214 20.29 -11.56 2.06
CA LYS A 214 20.78 -12.39 3.18
C LYS A 214 20.27 -11.80 4.47
N PHE A 215 19.54 -12.59 5.24
CA PHE A 215 19.12 -12.21 6.57
C PHE A 215 20.30 -12.30 7.55
N ASN A 216 20.52 -11.23 8.30
CA ASN A 216 21.50 -11.18 9.36
C ASN A 216 20.98 -10.33 10.52
N PHE A 217 21.08 -10.82 11.76
CA PHE A 217 20.68 -10.06 12.94
C PHE A 217 21.61 -8.87 13.25
N GLN A 218 22.80 -8.81 12.62
CA GLN A 218 23.71 -7.68 12.83
C GLN A 218 23.23 -6.44 12.09
N ILE A 219 22.70 -5.49 12.84
CA ILE A 219 22.30 -4.18 12.31
C ILE A 219 23.56 -3.31 12.23
N LYS A 220 23.99 -3.00 11.01
CA LYS A 220 25.06 -2.02 10.76
C LYS A 220 24.47 -0.76 10.16
N ILE A 221 24.35 0.29 10.98
CA ILE A 221 23.89 1.61 10.52
C ILE A 221 25.12 2.39 10.06
N ASN A 222 25.38 2.39 8.76
CA ASN A 222 26.41 3.21 8.15
C ASN A 222 25.85 4.57 7.67
N ASN A 223 26.71 5.48 7.23
CA ASN A 223 26.29 6.79 6.75
C ASN A 223 25.31 6.73 5.57
N LYS A 224 25.36 5.68 4.73
CA LYS A 224 24.45 5.49 3.60
C LYS A 224 23.04 5.16 4.08
N VAL A 225 22.91 4.29 5.08
CA VAL A 225 21.63 3.94 5.72
C VAL A 225 21.06 5.16 6.45
N LYS A 226 21.90 5.92 7.18
CA LYS A 226 21.46 7.16 7.84
C LYS A 226 20.92 8.17 6.83
N PHE A 227 21.62 8.37 5.72
CA PHE A 227 21.17 9.26 4.64
C PHE A 227 19.86 8.81 3.98
N PHE A 228 19.66 7.50 3.81
CA PHE A 228 18.39 6.97 3.34
C PHE A 228 17.23 7.33 4.28
N PHE A 229 17.40 7.12 5.61
CA PHE A 229 16.36 7.48 6.59
C PHE A 229 16.10 8.98 6.66
N GLN A 230 17.15 9.82 6.51
CA GLN A 230 17.00 11.28 6.43
C GLN A 230 16.13 11.72 5.23
N LYS A 231 16.12 10.97 4.14
CA LYS A 231 15.24 11.21 2.99
C LYS A 231 13.86 10.59 3.18
N LEU A 232 13.78 9.41 3.81
CA LEU A 232 12.55 8.69 3.99
C LEU A 232 11.60 9.43 4.95
N LEU A 233 12.09 9.95 6.08
CA LEU A 233 11.26 10.62 7.07
C LEU A 233 10.47 11.81 6.50
N PRO A 234 11.07 12.80 5.81
CA PRO A 234 10.32 13.89 5.20
C PRO A 234 9.31 13.41 4.15
N SER A 235 9.64 12.35 3.39
CA SER A 235 8.73 11.78 2.41
C SER A 235 7.51 11.13 3.07
N ILE A 236 7.68 10.46 4.22
CA ILE A 236 6.57 9.90 5.01
C ILE A 236 5.68 11.03 5.52
N PHE A 237 6.23 12.10 6.06
CA PHE A 237 5.44 13.23 6.53
C PHE A 237 4.64 13.88 5.40
N SER A 238 5.26 14.14 4.26
CA SER A 238 4.59 14.75 3.10
C SER A 238 3.42 13.91 2.57
N SER A 239 3.60 12.60 2.42
CA SER A 239 2.56 11.69 1.95
C SER A 239 1.58 11.27 3.06
N GLY A 240 2.01 11.40 4.31
CA GLY A 240 1.27 10.96 5.49
C GLY A 240 0.08 11.84 5.83
N VAL A 241 0.11 13.14 5.48
CA VAL A 241 -0.97 14.09 5.82
C VAL A 241 -2.35 13.57 5.37
N THR A 242 -2.46 13.10 4.14
CA THR A 242 -3.72 12.54 3.62
C THR A 242 -4.13 11.28 4.39
N GLN A 243 -3.16 10.44 4.76
CA GLN A 243 -3.44 9.19 5.50
C GLN A 243 -3.85 9.48 6.95
N ILE A 244 -3.25 10.47 7.59
CA ILE A 244 -3.64 10.95 8.93
C ILE A 244 -5.07 11.49 8.89
N ASN A 245 -5.42 12.30 7.89
CA ASN A 245 -6.78 12.81 7.73
C ASN A 245 -7.81 11.68 7.61
N ILE A 246 -7.51 10.63 6.83
CA ILE A 246 -8.37 9.45 6.71
C ILE A 246 -8.51 8.70 8.05
N LEU A 247 -7.44 8.61 8.83
CA LEU A 247 -7.48 7.99 10.16
C LEU A 247 -8.33 8.81 11.14
N ILE A 248 -8.15 10.13 11.18
CA ILE A 248 -8.97 11.03 12.01
C ILE A 248 -10.44 10.92 11.63
N GLY A 249 -10.75 10.89 10.33
CA GLY A 249 -12.12 10.65 9.85
C GLY A 249 -12.69 9.32 10.35
N THR A 250 -11.88 8.26 10.42
CA THR A 250 -12.31 6.96 10.96
C THR A 250 -12.56 7.01 12.47
N ILE A 251 -11.69 7.71 13.22
CA ILE A 251 -11.86 7.93 14.66
C ILE A 251 -13.20 8.64 14.93
N ILE A 252 -13.48 9.72 14.22
CA ILE A 252 -14.73 10.49 14.38
C ILE A 252 -15.95 9.63 13.96
N ALA A 253 -15.86 8.92 12.84
CA ALA A 253 -16.94 8.08 12.34
C ALA A 253 -17.24 6.90 13.28
N SER A 254 -16.28 6.46 14.11
CA SER A 254 -16.49 5.33 15.02
C SER A 254 -17.57 5.57 16.08
N PHE A 255 -17.88 6.83 16.40
CA PHE A 255 -18.91 7.21 17.37
C PHE A 255 -20.35 7.08 16.83
N GLN A 256 -20.52 6.85 15.53
CA GLN A 256 -21.84 6.73 14.92
C GLN A 256 -22.00 5.36 14.26
N VAL A 257 -23.22 4.81 14.36
CA VAL A 257 -23.54 3.51 13.77
C VAL A 257 -23.43 3.59 12.23
N SER A 258 -22.74 2.63 11.64
CA SER A 258 -22.52 2.51 10.19
C SER A 258 -21.73 3.66 9.54
N ALA A 259 -21.27 4.66 10.31
CA ALA A 259 -20.60 5.82 9.72
C ALA A 259 -19.22 5.48 9.17
N VAL A 260 -18.52 4.49 9.73
CA VAL A 260 -17.23 4.03 9.19
C VAL A 260 -17.39 3.41 7.81
N SER A 261 -18.42 2.60 7.61
CA SER A 261 -18.72 1.99 6.31
C SER A 261 -19.22 3.04 5.30
N TYR A 262 -20.08 3.97 5.69
CA TYR A 262 -20.48 5.08 4.81
C TYR A 262 -19.27 5.92 4.38
N LEU A 263 -18.38 6.28 5.30
CA LEU A 263 -17.17 7.02 5.00
C LEU A 263 -16.27 6.25 4.02
N TYR A 264 -16.14 4.94 4.22
CA TYR A 264 -15.35 4.09 3.32
C TYR A 264 -15.92 4.12 1.90
N TYR A 265 -17.21 3.92 1.72
CA TYR A 265 -17.84 3.91 0.39
C TYR A 265 -17.80 5.30 -0.27
N ALA A 266 -18.05 6.37 0.49
CA ALA A 266 -17.92 7.73 -0.02
C ALA A 266 -16.50 8.04 -0.54
N ASP A 267 -15.48 7.64 0.23
CA ASP A 267 -14.08 7.73 -0.18
C ASP A 267 -13.81 6.99 -1.50
N ARG A 268 -14.44 5.84 -1.73
CA ARG A 268 -14.26 5.07 -2.96
C ARG A 268 -14.85 5.78 -4.17
N ILE A 269 -16.05 6.32 -4.06
CA ILE A 269 -16.69 7.09 -5.12
C ILE A 269 -15.86 8.35 -5.45
N TYR A 270 -15.39 9.05 -4.44
CA TYR A 270 -14.53 10.22 -4.61
C TYR A 270 -13.21 9.88 -5.34
N GLN A 271 -12.57 8.78 -4.98
CA GLN A 271 -11.32 8.34 -5.60
C GLN A 271 -11.46 7.95 -7.07
N ILE A 272 -12.65 7.51 -7.52
CA ILE A 272 -12.91 7.21 -8.94
C ILE A 272 -12.80 8.50 -9.76
N ASN A 273 -13.44 9.56 -9.31
CA ASN A 273 -13.42 10.85 -10.01
C ASN A 273 -11.99 11.42 -10.13
N ILE A 274 -11.21 11.34 -9.05
CA ILE A 274 -9.79 11.76 -9.09
C ILE A 274 -8.98 10.86 -10.02
N ALA A 275 -9.25 9.55 -10.05
CA ALA A 275 -8.52 8.64 -10.92
C ALA A 275 -8.77 8.91 -12.39
N ILE A 276 -10.00 9.26 -12.77
CA ILE A 276 -10.38 9.63 -14.14
C ILE A 276 -9.64 10.92 -14.54
N ALA A 277 -9.74 11.98 -13.73
CA ALA A 277 -9.04 13.24 -13.98
C ALA A 277 -7.50 13.05 -14.04
N GLY A 278 -6.95 12.22 -13.16
CA GLY A 278 -5.51 11.90 -13.15
C GLY A 278 -5.03 11.16 -14.41
N ILE A 279 -5.88 10.32 -15.00
CA ILE A 279 -5.57 9.64 -16.27
C ILE A 279 -5.50 10.66 -17.41
N GLU A 280 -6.44 11.60 -17.52
CA GLU A 280 -6.42 12.64 -18.54
C GLU A 280 -5.16 13.50 -18.45
N ILE A 281 -4.78 13.94 -17.26
CA ILE A 281 -3.57 14.74 -17.04
C ILE A 281 -2.31 13.96 -17.43
N ASN A 282 -2.17 12.73 -16.99
CA ASN A 282 -0.96 11.93 -17.25
C ASN A 282 -0.84 11.47 -18.71
N VAL A 283 -1.94 11.11 -19.36
CA VAL A 283 -1.92 10.55 -20.71
C VAL A 283 -1.88 11.63 -21.78
N VAL A 284 -2.56 12.76 -21.57
CA VAL A 284 -2.71 13.81 -22.58
C VAL A 284 -1.77 14.99 -22.34
N ILE A 285 -1.73 15.51 -21.13
CA ILE A 285 -1.03 16.76 -20.81
C ILE A 285 0.48 16.55 -20.63
N LEU A 286 0.88 15.52 -19.90
CA LEU A 286 2.30 15.31 -19.56
C LEU A 286 3.20 15.05 -20.78
N PRO A 287 2.81 14.25 -21.80
CA PRO A 287 3.60 14.10 -23.03
C PRO A 287 3.68 15.37 -23.86
N GLN A 288 2.60 16.18 -23.90
CA GLN A 288 2.59 17.46 -24.61
C GLN A 288 3.50 18.48 -23.93
N LEU A 289 3.43 18.58 -22.58
CA LEU A 289 4.32 19.42 -21.77
C LEU A 289 5.78 19.04 -21.98
N SER A 290 6.11 17.76 -21.88
CA SER A 290 7.46 17.24 -22.05
C SER A 290 8.04 17.56 -23.43
N LYS A 291 7.25 17.42 -24.49
CA LYS A 291 7.66 17.79 -25.87
C LYS A 291 7.90 19.30 -26.02
N HIS A 292 7.14 20.15 -25.31
CA HIS A 292 7.28 21.60 -25.40
C HIS A 292 8.43 22.12 -24.54
N ILE A 293 8.71 21.49 -23.39
CA ILE A 293 9.88 21.77 -22.57
C ILE A 293 11.17 21.44 -23.34
N GLN A 294 11.23 20.27 -23.99
CA GLN A 294 12.38 19.86 -24.81
C GLN A 294 12.62 20.81 -26.00
N LYS A 295 11.57 21.39 -26.56
CA LYS A 295 11.66 22.36 -27.67
C LYS A 295 11.90 23.80 -27.20
N LYS A 296 12.15 24.06 -25.91
CA LYS A 296 12.36 25.40 -25.29
C LYS A 296 11.25 26.44 -25.61
N LYS A 297 10.03 26.01 -25.90
CA LYS A 297 8.92 26.92 -26.24
C LYS A 297 8.14 27.34 -24.98
N LYS A 298 8.74 28.21 -24.15
CA LYS A 298 8.15 28.74 -22.91
C LYS A 298 6.69 29.21 -23.03
N LYS A 299 6.32 29.93 -24.12
CA LYS A 299 4.95 30.43 -24.31
C LYS A 299 3.89 29.34 -24.43
N LYS A 300 4.21 28.18 -25.04
CA LYS A 300 3.24 27.06 -25.17
C LYS A 300 3.08 26.26 -23.88
N ILE A 301 4.07 26.27 -23.00
CA ILE A 301 4.02 25.62 -21.67
C ILE A 301 2.99 26.33 -20.79
N LEU A 302 3.04 27.67 -20.73
CA LEU A 302 2.09 28.50 -19.97
C LEU A 302 0.65 28.36 -20.45
N LEU A 303 0.41 28.24 -21.76
CA LEU A 303 -0.92 28.03 -22.34
C LEU A 303 -1.53 26.66 -22.01
N ILE A 304 -0.71 25.64 -21.78
CA ILE A 304 -1.17 24.30 -21.39
C ILE A 304 -1.41 24.20 -19.87
N GLN A 305 -0.69 25.00 -19.07
CA GLN A 305 -0.87 25.06 -17.62
C GLN A 305 -2.13 25.86 -17.21
N ASN A 306 -2.59 26.79 -18.05
CA ASN A 306 -3.73 27.66 -17.77
C ASN A 306 -5.08 27.15 -18.39
N LYS A 307 -5.10 25.99 -19.00
CA LYS A 307 -6.30 25.23 -19.36
C LYS A 307 -6.59 24.13 -18.36
#